data_d1d0412ace14faa600c39de132c98e96
#
_entry.id   d1d0412ace14faa600c39de132c98e96
#
_cell.length_a   1.000
_cell.length_b   1.000
_cell.length_c   1.000
_cell.angle_alpha   90.00
_cell.angle_beta   90.00
_cell.angle_gamma   90.00
#
_symmetry.space_group_name_H-M   'P 1'
#
loop_
_entity.id
_entity.type
_entity.pdbx_description
1 polymer ?
#
loop_
_entity_poly.entity_id
_entity_poly.type
_entity_poly.pdbx_seq_one_letter_code
_entity_poly.pdbx_strand_id
1 'polypeptide(L)'
;MSGARQIQGTINGLGERCGNANLMSIIPTFHLKKELSDKYEINIKEKDIKHITQCSRLLDEILNRKPNKHLPYVGAAAFSHKGGLHVSAVQKDPKTYEHINPEDVGNNRNIVVSDQSGKSNILSRLKTIGIEIEENDPKVKKLLEEVKDREFIGYSYDGADASFELLARRVMGEIPRYISIKEYDVSVSKNNKDKIVSKARAKLEVDGEQIVCEGEGNGPVHALDNAIRKNVTKLEKYSEYLKDLKLVDYKVRILNTGTEATTRVSIESTDSQGKNWFTIGVSPNIIDASFKALIDSLDFKLFKDKAPASK
;
A
#
# COMPACT_ATOMS: atom_id res chain seq x y z
N MET A 1 -1.50 41.88 14.71
CA MET A 1 -0.41 40.91 14.81
C MET A 1 0.49 41.27 15.97
N SER A 2 0.78 40.30 16.83
CA SER A 2 1.33 40.54 18.17
C SER A 2 2.88 40.77 18.21
N GLY A 3 3.53 41.05 17.06
CA GLY A 3 4.97 41.37 16.99
C GLY A 3 5.95 40.22 17.09
N ALA A 4 5.49 38.95 17.06
CA ALA A 4 6.40 37.81 17.03
C ALA A 4 7.28 37.86 15.77
N ARG A 5 8.59 37.58 15.94
CA ARG A 5 9.60 37.59 14.88
C ARG A 5 10.20 36.22 14.60
N GLN A 6 10.01 35.30 15.53
CA GLN A 6 10.55 33.94 15.44
C GLN A 6 9.50 32.95 15.91
N ILE A 7 9.36 31.84 15.19
CA ILE A 7 8.55 30.70 15.57
C ILE A 7 9.52 29.52 15.78
N GLN A 8 9.41 28.89 16.96
CA GLN A 8 10.13 27.65 17.27
C GLN A 8 9.16 26.50 17.24
N GLY A 9 9.61 25.38 16.75
CA GLY A 9 8.82 24.15 16.64
C GLY A 9 9.70 22.96 16.28
N THR A 10 9.08 21.85 15.99
CA THR A 10 9.78 20.61 15.66
C THR A 10 9.13 19.91 14.44
N ILE A 11 9.90 19.05 13.79
CA ILE A 11 9.36 18.18 12.72
C ILE A 11 8.29 17.28 13.34
N ASN A 12 7.14 17.16 12.68
CA ASN A 12 5.97 16.40 13.14
C ASN A 12 5.43 16.81 14.52
N GLY A 13 5.82 17.98 15.04
CA GLY A 13 5.44 18.43 16.37
C GLY A 13 6.05 17.59 17.50
N LEU A 14 7.15 16.88 17.24
CA LEU A 14 7.78 16.01 18.22
C LEU A 14 8.16 16.78 19.49
N GLY A 15 7.78 16.26 20.64
CA GLY A 15 8.07 16.89 21.94
C GLY A 15 7.39 16.14 23.09
N GLU A 16 7.63 16.64 24.30
CA GLU A 16 7.03 16.11 25.52
C GLU A 16 5.52 16.39 25.58
N ARG A 17 4.79 15.54 26.23
CA ARG A 17 3.32 15.63 26.45
C ARG A 17 2.54 15.71 25.12
N CYS A 18 1.88 16.83 24.84
CA CYS A 18 1.15 17.05 23.60
C CYS A 18 2.04 17.50 22.42
N GLY A 19 3.36 17.60 22.62
CA GLY A 19 4.32 17.99 21.60
C GLY A 19 4.56 19.48 21.49
N ASN A 20 5.32 19.88 20.48
CA ASN A 20 5.66 21.25 20.13
C ASN A 20 4.85 21.74 18.93
N ALA A 21 5.01 23.02 18.57
CA ALA A 21 4.47 23.54 17.33
C ALA A 21 5.01 22.74 16.13
N ASN A 22 4.08 22.29 15.28
CA ASN A 22 4.44 21.42 14.16
C ASN A 22 4.93 22.23 12.97
N LEU A 23 6.23 22.21 12.73
CA LEU A 23 6.87 22.91 11.61
C LEU A 23 6.37 22.39 10.25
N MET A 24 5.95 21.11 10.15
CA MET A 24 5.41 20.53 8.91
C MET A 24 4.08 21.15 8.50
N SER A 25 3.39 21.82 9.41
CA SER A 25 2.17 22.59 9.09
C SER A 25 2.46 24.08 8.97
N ILE A 26 3.35 24.61 9.82
CA ILE A 26 3.62 26.05 9.89
C ILE A 26 4.37 26.54 8.65
N ILE A 27 5.45 25.85 8.27
CA ILE A 27 6.29 26.24 7.14
C ILE A 27 5.51 26.34 5.83
N PRO A 28 4.78 25.30 5.37
CA PRO A 28 4.02 25.41 4.14
C PRO A 28 2.87 26.42 4.23
N THR A 29 2.29 26.61 5.42
CA THR A 29 1.24 27.64 5.60
C THR A 29 1.79 29.04 5.33
N PHE A 30 2.96 29.40 5.86
CA PHE A 30 3.56 30.70 5.62
C PHE A 30 4.05 30.87 4.17
N HIS A 31 4.46 29.79 3.54
CA HIS A 31 5.02 29.84 2.18
C HIS A 31 3.96 29.82 1.08
N LEU A 32 2.91 29.01 1.24
CA LEU A 32 1.94 28.72 0.18
C LEU A 32 0.64 29.53 0.30
N LYS A 33 0.30 30.06 1.49
CA LYS A 33 -0.86 30.92 1.64
C LYS A 33 -0.52 32.36 1.30
N LYS A 34 -1.05 32.86 0.19
CA LYS A 34 -0.80 34.19 -0.34
C LYS A 34 -0.96 35.32 0.69
N GLU A 35 -1.97 35.22 1.56
CA GLU A 35 -2.20 36.19 2.62
C GLU A 35 -1.03 36.31 3.62
N LEU A 36 -0.23 35.26 3.74
CA LEU A 36 0.93 35.21 4.62
C LEU A 36 2.24 35.41 3.86
N SER A 37 2.43 34.77 2.71
CA SER A 37 3.64 34.93 1.90
C SER A 37 3.86 36.34 1.37
N ASP A 38 2.78 37.08 1.10
CA ASP A 38 2.85 38.49 0.71
C ASP A 38 3.31 39.43 1.87
N LYS A 39 3.21 38.97 3.12
CA LYS A 39 3.50 39.78 4.32
C LYS A 39 4.76 39.35 5.07
N TYR A 40 5.13 38.10 4.93
CA TYR A 40 6.21 37.50 5.72
C TYR A 40 7.13 36.68 4.81
N GLU A 41 8.39 36.95 4.93
CA GLU A 41 9.45 36.13 4.33
C GLU A 41 9.92 35.10 5.37
N ILE A 42 10.07 33.84 4.96
CA ILE A 42 10.67 32.78 5.76
C ILE A 42 11.96 32.36 5.11
N ASN A 43 12.97 32.04 5.90
CA ASN A 43 14.32 31.66 5.40
C ASN A 43 14.34 30.19 4.91
N ILE A 44 13.36 29.77 4.11
CA ILE A 44 13.27 28.47 3.46
C ILE A 44 12.93 28.71 2.00
N LYS A 45 13.72 28.16 1.10
CA LYS A 45 13.51 28.34 -0.34
C LYS A 45 12.34 27.52 -0.84
N GLU A 46 11.63 28.03 -1.84
CA GLU A 46 10.49 27.35 -2.48
C GLU A 46 10.82 25.91 -2.91
N LYS A 47 12.00 25.70 -3.50
CA LYS A 47 12.47 24.37 -3.90
C LYS A 47 12.57 23.37 -2.75
N ASP A 48 12.79 23.84 -1.51
CA ASP A 48 13.01 23.00 -0.35
C ASP A 48 11.68 22.55 0.27
N ILE A 49 10.57 23.29 0.00
CA ILE A 49 9.22 22.92 0.47
C ILE A 49 8.78 21.57 -0.12
N LYS A 50 9.19 21.24 -1.35
CA LYS A 50 8.89 19.95 -2.00
C LYS A 50 9.46 18.73 -1.28
N HIS A 51 10.37 18.92 -0.34
CA HIS A 51 10.96 17.85 0.48
C HIS A 51 10.30 17.70 1.84
N ILE A 52 9.31 18.53 2.19
CA ILE A 52 8.76 18.55 3.55
C ILE A 52 8.06 17.23 3.92
N THR A 53 7.36 16.62 2.98
CA THR A 53 6.73 15.30 3.18
C THR A 53 7.77 14.21 3.41
N GLN A 54 8.87 14.24 2.66
CA GLN A 54 9.97 13.30 2.83
C GLN A 54 10.64 13.46 4.20
N CYS A 55 10.88 14.70 4.65
CA CYS A 55 11.44 14.97 5.98
C CYS A 55 10.53 14.45 7.10
N SER A 56 9.21 14.65 6.97
CA SER A 56 8.23 14.13 7.92
C SER A 56 8.28 12.61 8.04
N ARG A 57 8.30 11.92 6.90
CA ARG A 57 8.35 10.44 6.84
C ARG A 57 9.67 9.89 7.36
N LEU A 58 10.79 10.52 7.01
CA LEU A 58 12.14 10.12 7.48
C LEU A 58 12.24 10.17 9.02
N LEU A 59 11.69 11.21 9.66
CA LEU A 59 11.66 11.26 11.12
C LEU A 59 10.85 10.13 11.73
N ASP A 60 9.67 9.85 11.19
CA ASP A 60 8.82 8.77 11.69
C ASP A 60 9.51 7.40 11.53
N GLU A 61 10.26 7.21 10.44
CA GLU A 61 11.05 6.00 10.19
C GLU A 61 12.19 5.85 11.20
N ILE A 62 13.00 6.91 11.41
CA ILE A 62 14.09 6.93 12.40
C ILE A 62 13.56 6.60 13.80
N LEU A 63 12.40 7.12 14.15
CA LEU A 63 11.75 6.90 15.45
C LEU A 63 10.98 5.58 15.54
N ASN A 64 10.92 4.80 14.47
CA ASN A 64 10.08 3.60 14.33
C ASN A 64 8.62 3.87 14.74
N ARG A 65 8.09 5.03 14.31
CA ARG A 65 6.72 5.46 14.59
C ARG A 65 5.87 5.32 13.34
N LYS A 66 4.61 4.95 13.54
CA LYS A 66 3.64 4.98 12.45
C LYS A 66 3.35 6.43 12.07
N PRO A 67 3.53 6.83 10.78
CA PRO A 67 3.20 8.16 10.32
C PRO A 67 1.74 8.51 10.61
N ASN A 68 1.50 9.74 11.08
CA ASN A 68 0.15 10.25 11.22
C ASN A 68 -0.38 10.64 9.83
N LYS A 69 -1.23 9.80 9.26
CA LYS A 69 -1.78 10.01 7.92
C LYS A 69 -2.64 11.28 7.78
N HIS A 70 -3.11 11.84 8.88
CA HIS A 70 -3.96 13.04 8.91
C HIS A 70 -3.19 14.33 9.18
N LEU A 71 -1.86 14.31 9.24
CA LEU A 71 -1.08 15.55 9.36
C LEU A 71 -1.36 16.48 8.15
N PRO A 72 -1.67 17.76 8.39
CA PRO A 72 -1.82 18.73 7.31
C PRO A 72 -0.58 18.73 6.41
N TYR A 73 -0.77 18.88 5.12
CA TYR A 73 0.22 18.91 4.03
C TYR A 73 1.00 17.60 3.80
N VAL A 74 1.53 16.96 4.84
CA VAL A 74 2.49 15.86 4.72
C VAL A 74 1.89 14.47 4.94
N GLY A 75 0.72 14.39 5.56
CA GLY A 75 0.04 13.12 5.81
C GLY A 75 -0.44 12.46 4.53
N ALA A 76 -0.45 11.14 4.49
CA ALA A 76 -0.90 10.38 3.33
C ALA A 76 -2.37 10.62 2.96
N ALA A 77 -3.19 11.06 3.93
CA ALA A 77 -4.60 11.40 3.72
C ALA A 77 -4.84 12.91 3.50
N ALA A 78 -3.79 13.76 3.53
CA ALA A 78 -3.95 15.21 3.44
C ALA A 78 -4.62 15.66 2.12
N PHE A 79 -4.39 14.92 1.05
CA PHE A 79 -4.97 15.15 -0.28
C PHE A 79 -5.72 13.90 -0.77
N SER A 80 -6.41 13.23 0.16
CA SER A 80 -7.18 12.03 -0.14
C SER A 80 -8.67 12.36 -0.20
N HIS A 81 -9.31 11.97 -1.29
CA HIS A 81 -10.73 12.17 -1.53
C HIS A 81 -11.43 10.81 -1.60
N LYS A 82 -12.47 10.62 -0.77
CA LYS A 82 -13.21 9.36 -0.62
C LYS A 82 -14.67 9.47 -1.08
N GLY A 83 -15.33 10.59 -0.77
CA GLY A 83 -16.74 10.80 -1.13
C GLY A 83 -16.92 11.05 -2.63
N GLY A 84 -17.92 10.40 -3.26
CA GLY A 84 -18.15 10.51 -4.71
C GLY A 84 -18.34 11.95 -5.20
N LEU A 85 -19.04 12.81 -4.41
CA LEU A 85 -19.22 14.23 -4.73
C LEU A 85 -17.89 14.98 -4.72
N HIS A 86 -17.03 14.75 -3.71
CA HIS A 86 -15.72 15.37 -3.58
C HIS A 86 -14.82 14.97 -4.75
N VAL A 87 -14.77 13.67 -5.07
CA VAL A 87 -13.97 13.15 -6.19
C VAL A 87 -14.42 13.73 -7.52
N SER A 88 -15.73 13.79 -7.77
CA SER A 88 -16.27 14.39 -8.99
C SER A 88 -15.93 15.87 -9.13
N ALA A 89 -15.96 16.62 -8.01
CA ALA A 89 -15.62 18.05 -8.03
C ALA A 89 -14.12 18.28 -8.25
N VAL A 90 -13.24 17.52 -7.55
CA VAL A 90 -11.78 17.61 -7.71
C VAL A 90 -11.33 17.21 -9.12
N GLN A 91 -12.01 16.25 -9.77
CA GLN A 91 -11.73 15.88 -11.15
C GLN A 91 -12.04 17.00 -12.15
N LYS A 92 -13.07 17.82 -11.85
CA LYS A 92 -13.42 18.98 -12.70
C LYS A 92 -12.48 20.15 -12.44
N ASP A 93 -12.25 20.48 -11.19
CA ASP A 93 -11.31 21.50 -10.74
C ASP A 93 -10.78 21.15 -9.33
N PRO A 94 -9.49 20.83 -9.20
CA PRO A 94 -8.89 20.54 -7.89
C PRO A 94 -9.11 21.64 -6.83
N LYS A 95 -9.16 22.91 -7.25
CA LYS A 95 -9.34 24.07 -6.37
C LYS A 95 -10.67 24.07 -5.62
N THR A 96 -11.63 23.22 -6.00
CA THR A 96 -12.91 23.08 -5.27
C THR A 96 -12.74 22.54 -3.85
N TYR A 97 -11.70 21.74 -3.61
CA TYR A 97 -11.39 21.12 -2.30
C TYR A 97 -9.93 21.25 -1.88
N GLU A 98 -9.02 21.55 -2.79
CA GLU A 98 -7.59 21.66 -2.52
C GLU A 98 -7.16 23.13 -2.64
N HIS A 99 -6.56 23.67 -1.60
CA HIS A 99 -6.09 25.06 -1.56
C HIS A 99 -4.64 25.22 -2.07
N ILE A 100 -3.93 24.10 -2.27
CA ILE A 100 -2.59 24.02 -2.87
C ILE A 100 -2.48 22.74 -3.71
N ASN A 101 -1.46 22.66 -4.58
CA ASN A 101 -1.15 21.41 -5.26
C ASN A 101 -0.37 20.48 -4.31
N PRO A 102 -0.70 19.19 -4.23
CA PRO A 102 0.04 18.23 -3.40
C PRO A 102 1.55 18.20 -3.67
N GLU A 103 1.93 18.34 -4.94
CA GLU A 103 3.30 18.31 -5.41
C GLU A 103 4.15 19.48 -4.85
N ASP A 104 3.53 20.60 -4.47
CA ASP A 104 4.22 21.74 -3.87
C ASP A 104 4.84 21.40 -2.51
N VAL A 105 4.32 20.38 -1.84
CA VAL A 105 4.82 19.86 -0.55
C VAL A 105 5.41 18.45 -0.65
N GLY A 106 5.63 17.95 -1.87
CA GLY A 106 6.14 16.60 -2.12
C GLY A 106 5.18 15.48 -1.73
N ASN A 107 3.88 15.77 -1.74
CA ASN A 107 2.81 14.80 -1.52
C ASN A 107 2.08 14.48 -2.83
N ASN A 108 1.11 13.58 -2.81
CA ASN A 108 0.34 13.18 -3.97
C ASN A 108 -1.16 13.22 -3.67
N ARG A 109 -1.95 13.53 -4.70
CA ARG A 109 -3.40 13.35 -4.63
C ARG A 109 -3.73 11.86 -4.64
N ASN A 110 -4.59 11.44 -3.73
CA ASN A 110 -5.03 10.07 -3.63
C ASN A 110 -6.56 9.98 -3.65
N ILE A 111 -7.09 9.14 -4.53
CA ILE A 111 -8.51 8.82 -4.57
C ILE A 111 -8.69 7.48 -3.87
N VAL A 112 -9.27 7.53 -2.67
CA VAL A 112 -9.46 6.35 -1.84
C VAL A 112 -10.65 5.56 -2.34
N VAL A 113 -10.42 4.31 -2.69
CA VAL A 113 -11.48 3.35 -3.00
C VAL A 113 -11.96 2.70 -1.71
N SER A 114 -13.21 2.84 -1.38
CA SER A 114 -13.79 2.31 -0.13
C SER A 114 -15.25 1.89 -0.31
N ASP A 115 -15.82 1.27 0.72
CA ASP A 115 -17.24 0.87 0.78
C ASP A 115 -18.21 2.03 0.54
N GLN A 116 -17.80 3.25 0.90
CA GLN A 116 -18.54 4.48 0.62
C GLN A 116 -18.19 5.09 -0.75
N SER A 117 -17.31 4.44 -1.51
CA SER A 117 -16.90 4.92 -2.83
C SER A 117 -18.04 4.86 -3.80
N GLY A 118 -18.23 5.94 -4.51
CA GLY A 118 -19.11 5.98 -5.66
C GLY A 118 -18.44 5.39 -6.90
N LYS A 119 -19.23 5.19 -7.94
CA LYS A 119 -18.80 4.74 -9.26
C LYS A 119 -17.68 5.61 -9.85
N SER A 120 -17.74 6.93 -9.60
CA SER A 120 -16.73 7.90 -10.05
C SER A 120 -15.33 7.63 -9.47
N ASN A 121 -15.24 7.16 -8.21
CA ASN A 121 -13.97 6.81 -7.58
C ASN A 121 -13.35 5.58 -8.25
N ILE A 122 -14.17 4.56 -8.50
CA ILE A 122 -13.73 3.35 -9.22
C ILE A 122 -13.21 3.71 -10.62
N LEU A 123 -13.98 4.50 -11.38
CA LEU A 123 -13.57 4.92 -12.73
C LEU A 123 -12.27 5.73 -12.73
N SER A 124 -12.14 6.67 -11.79
CA SER A 124 -10.89 7.43 -11.64
C SER A 124 -9.71 6.51 -11.35
N ARG A 125 -9.89 5.55 -10.46
CA ARG A 125 -8.85 4.59 -10.10
C ARG A 125 -8.49 3.67 -11.26
N LEU A 126 -9.48 3.18 -12.03
CA LEU A 126 -9.26 2.40 -13.23
C LEU A 126 -8.42 3.15 -14.26
N LYS A 127 -8.74 4.44 -14.47
CA LYS A 127 -7.96 5.30 -15.38
C LYS A 127 -6.50 5.44 -14.92
N THR A 128 -6.25 5.57 -13.61
CA THR A 128 -4.90 5.68 -13.05
C THR A 128 -4.05 4.44 -13.33
N ILE A 129 -4.66 3.24 -13.34
CA ILE A 129 -3.97 1.98 -13.65
C ILE A 129 -4.02 1.61 -15.14
N GLY A 130 -4.47 2.55 -16.00
CA GLY A 130 -4.49 2.38 -17.46
C GLY A 130 -5.61 1.47 -17.97
N ILE A 131 -6.71 1.34 -17.23
CA ILE A 131 -7.92 0.65 -17.70
C ILE A 131 -8.93 1.71 -18.15
N GLU A 132 -9.17 1.75 -19.45
CA GLU A 132 -10.22 2.58 -20.06
C GLU A 132 -11.50 1.75 -20.20
N ILE A 133 -12.57 2.20 -19.56
CA ILE A 133 -13.87 1.51 -19.56
C ILE A 133 -14.99 2.54 -19.50
N GLU A 134 -16.08 2.26 -20.18
CA GLU A 134 -17.27 3.11 -20.13
C GLU A 134 -17.95 3.06 -18.76
N GLU A 135 -18.47 4.22 -18.36
CA GLU A 135 -19.12 4.34 -17.03
C GLU A 135 -20.25 3.34 -16.81
N ASN A 136 -20.99 2.97 -17.84
CA ASN A 136 -22.14 2.08 -17.75
C ASN A 136 -21.82 0.60 -18.00
N ASP A 137 -20.54 0.25 -18.15
CA ASP A 137 -20.14 -1.15 -18.30
C ASP A 137 -20.52 -1.96 -17.04
N PRO A 138 -21.17 -3.12 -17.18
CA PRO A 138 -21.55 -3.99 -16.06
C PRO A 138 -20.37 -4.39 -15.17
N LYS A 139 -19.15 -4.45 -15.73
CA LYS A 139 -17.93 -4.78 -14.99
C LYS A 139 -17.58 -3.72 -13.94
N VAL A 140 -17.89 -2.44 -14.20
CA VAL A 140 -17.68 -1.36 -13.22
C VAL A 140 -18.57 -1.58 -11.99
N LYS A 141 -19.84 -1.96 -12.20
CA LYS A 141 -20.75 -2.28 -11.10
C LYS A 141 -20.25 -3.51 -10.32
N LYS A 142 -19.85 -4.57 -11.03
CA LYS A 142 -19.32 -5.79 -10.41
C LYS A 142 -18.05 -5.49 -9.60
N LEU A 143 -17.15 -4.66 -10.11
CA LEU A 143 -15.94 -4.26 -9.37
C LEU A 143 -16.28 -3.45 -8.12
N LEU A 144 -17.26 -2.55 -8.20
CA LEU A 144 -17.71 -1.77 -7.04
C LEU A 144 -18.29 -2.67 -5.94
N GLU A 145 -19.10 -3.66 -6.31
CA GLU A 145 -19.66 -4.65 -5.38
C GLU A 145 -18.53 -5.48 -4.74
N GLU A 146 -17.61 -6.00 -5.55
CA GLU A 146 -16.46 -6.78 -5.06
C GLU A 146 -15.54 -5.97 -4.12
N VAL A 147 -15.31 -4.68 -4.41
CA VAL A 147 -14.54 -3.79 -3.51
C VAL A 147 -15.26 -3.63 -2.18
N LYS A 148 -16.57 -3.38 -2.19
CA LYS A 148 -17.38 -3.24 -0.97
C LYS A 148 -17.35 -4.49 -0.11
N ASP A 149 -17.58 -5.67 -0.73
CA ASP A 149 -17.58 -6.96 -0.04
C ASP A 149 -16.21 -7.23 0.62
N ARG A 150 -15.12 -6.96 -0.10
CA ARG A 150 -13.76 -7.12 0.42
C ARG A 150 -13.45 -6.12 1.54
N GLU A 151 -13.86 -4.87 1.40
CA GLU A 151 -13.67 -3.87 2.46
C GLU A 151 -14.50 -4.21 3.71
N PHE A 152 -15.67 -4.78 3.55
CA PHE A 152 -16.48 -5.25 4.67
C PHE A 152 -15.76 -6.33 5.50
N ILE A 153 -15.04 -7.24 4.87
CA ILE A 153 -14.24 -8.27 5.57
C ILE A 153 -12.86 -7.76 6.01
N GLY A 154 -12.52 -6.49 5.75
CA GLY A 154 -11.34 -5.86 6.29
C GLY A 154 -10.23 -5.48 5.31
N TYR A 155 -10.40 -5.67 4.00
CA TYR A 155 -9.47 -5.12 3.02
C TYR A 155 -9.47 -3.59 3.06
N SER A 156 -8.37 -2.99 2.63
CA SER A 156 -8.27 -1.55 2.40
C SER A 156 -7.28 -1.32 1.27
N TYR A 157 -7.79 -0.82 0.17
CA TYR A 157 -6.98 -0.56 -1.02
C TYR A 157 -6.27 0.81 -0.96
N ASP A 158 -6.39 1.52 0.16
CA ASP A 158 -5.64 2.74 0.42
C ASP A 158 -4.16 2.37 0.64
N GLY A 159 -3.30 2.77 -0.30
CA GLY A 159 -1.89 2.40 -0.30
C GLY A 159 -1.58 0.94 -0.71
N ALA A 160 -2.57 0.19 -1.23
CA ALA A 160 -2.39 -1.17 -1.75
C ALA A 160 -2.77 -1.25 -3.24
N ASP A 161 -2.11 -0.42 -4.04
CA ASP A 161 -2.43 -0.22 -5.45
C ASP A 161 -2.32 -1.49 -6.28
N ALA A 162 -1.33 -2.34 -5.99
CA ALA A 162 -1.16 -3.61 -6.71
C ALA A 162 -2.32 -4.58 -6.46
N SER A 163 -2.79 -4.71 -5.21
CA SER A 163 -3.96 -5.55 -4.92
C SER A 163 -5.25 -5.00 -5.54
N PHE A 164 -5.41 -3.66 -5.60
CA PHE A 164 -6.53 -3.07 -6.31
C PHE A 164 -6.45 -3.34 -7.82
N GLU A 165 -5.28 -3.14 -8.43
CA GLU A 165 -5.08 -3.41 -9.87
C GLU A 165 -5.35 -4.87 -10.20
N LEU A 166 -4.84 -5.81 -9.40
CA LEU A 166 -5.12 -7.24 -9.59
C LEU A 166 -6.61 -7.55 -9.49
N LEU A 167 -7.31 -6.99 -8.50
CA LEU A 167 -8.75 -7.17 -8.37
C LEU A 167 -9.49 -6.64 -9.60
N ALA A 168 -9.20 -5.41 -10.01
CA ALA A 168 -9.82 -4.79 -11.16
C ALA A 168 -9.62 -5.64 -12.43
N ARG A 169 -8.38 -6.03 -12.71
CA ARG A 169 -8.04 -6.82 -13.90
C ARG A 169 -8.60 -8.24 -13.85
N ARG A 170 -8.72 -8.86 -12.66
CA ARG A 170 -9.42 -10.14 -12.50
C ARG A 170 -10.91 -10.02 -12.85
N VAL A 171 -11.56 -8.93 -12.42
CA VAL A 171 -12.97 -8.65 -12.79
C VAL A 171 -13.11 -8.38 -14.28
N MET A 172 -12.12 -7.73 -14.91
CA MET A 172 -12.10 -7.50 -16.37
C MET A 172 -11.77 -8.78 -17.16
N GLY A 173 -11.25 -9.83 -16.51
CA GLY A 173 -10.82 -11.05 -17.16
C GLY A 173 -9.45 -10.92 -17.84
N GLU A 174 -8.62 -9.96 -17.42
CA GLU A 174 -7.33 -9.64 -18.03
C GLU A 174 -6.15 -10.35 -17.34
N ILE A 175 -6.31 -10.82 -16.11
CA ILE A 175 -5.26 -11.54 -15.39
C ILE A 175 -5.32 -13.02 -15.74
N PRO A 176 -4.28 -13.57 -16.35
CA PRO A 176 -4.19 -15.01 -16.56
C PRO A 176 -3.92 -15.71 -15.23
N ARG A 177 -4.15 -16.99 -15.20
CA ARG A 177 -3.74 -17.83 -14.07
C ARG A 177 -2.26 -18.12 -14.21
N TYR A 178 -1.47 -17.79 -13.18
CA TYR A 178 -0.03 -18.09 -13.16
C TYR A 178 0.26 -19.29 -12.28
N ILE A 179 -0.09 -19.20 -11.01
CA ILE A 179 0.21 -20.20 -10.00
C ILE A 179 -1.08 -20.54 -9.26
N SER A 180 -1.41 -21.82 -9.16
CA SER A 180 -2.51 -22.31 -8.37
C SER A 180 -2.00 -22.95 -7.10
N ILE A 181 -2.52 -22.53 -5.96
CA ILE A 181 -2.15 -23.11 -4.69
C ILE A 181 -3.19 -24.14 -4.31
N LYS A 182 -2.77 -25.35 -4.03
CA LYS A 182 -3.66 -26.46 -3.66
C LYS A 182 -3.73 -26.63 -2.15
N GLU A 183 -2.60 -26.64 -1.50
CA GLU A 183 -2.51 -26.72 -0.03
C GLU A 183 -1.20 -26.14 0.46
N TYR A 184 -1.16 -25.72 1.71
CA TYR A 184 0.08 -25.41 2.42
C TYR A 184 -0.03 -25.76 3.88
N ASP A 185 1.12 -26.07 4.51
CA ASP A 185 1.27 -26.20 5.95
C ASP A 185 2.47 -25.42 6.45
N VAL A 186 2.39 -24.95 7.68
CA VAL A 186 3.48 -24.23 8.33
C VAL A 186 3.60 -24.73 9.76
N SER A 187 4.79 -25.19 10.14
CA SER A 187 5.11 -25.63 11.49
C SER A 187 6.15 -24.73 12.13
N VAL A 188 5.99 -24.47 13.42
CA VAL A 188 6.96 -23.76 14.25
C VAL A 188 7.36 -24.67 15.40
N SER A 189 8.64 -24.95 15.53
CA SER A 189 9.17 -25.78 16.60
C SER A 189 10.27 -25.04 17.37
N LYS A 190 10.32 -25.26 18.69
CA LYS A 190 11.37 -24.78 19.57
C LYS A 190 12.13 -26.01 20.10
N ASN A 191 13.42 -26.04 19.89
CA ASN A 191 14.25 -27.14 20.38
C ASN A 191 14.74 -26.88 21.83
N ASN A 192 15.38 -27.89 22.45
CA ASN A 192 15.92 -27.83 23.81
C ASN A 192 17.03 -26.77 24.00
N LYS A 193 17.54 -26.15 22.91
CA LYS A 193 18.53 -25.06 22.94
C LYS A 193 17.90 -23.70 22.69
N ASP A 194 16.60 -23.56 22.93
CA ASP A 194 15.81 -22.34 22.67
C ASP A 194 15.81 -21.84 21.22
N LYS A 195 16.29 -22.62 20.28
CA LYS A 195 16.27 -22.28 18.88
C LYS A 195 14.88 -22.55 18.29
N ILE A 196 14.26 -21.50 17.76
CA ILE A 196 13.00 -21.58 17.01
C ILE A 196 13.33 -21.85 15.55
N VAL A 197 12.66 -22.84 14.96
CA VAL A 197 12.73 -23.17 13.55
C VAL A 197 11.32 -23.20 12.99
N SER A 198 11.12 -22.49 11.90
CA SER A 198 9.87 -22.51 11.15
C SER A 198 10.09 -23.24 9.84
N LYS A 199 9.21 -24.17 9.52
CA LYS A 199 9.19 -24.92 8.26
C LYS A 199 7.85 -24.71 7.58
N ALA A 200 7.89 -24.57 6.27
CA ALA A 200 6.70 -24.46 5.44
C ALA A 200 6.78 -25.44 4.28
N ARG A 201 5.63 -26.01 3.93
CA ARG A 201 5.43 -26.82 2.74
C ARG A 201 4.22 -26.29 2.00
N ALA A 202 4.31 -26.16 0.69
CA ALA A 202 3.19 -25.74 -0.15
C ALA A 202 3.11 -26.66 -1.38
N LYS A 203 1.90 -27.02 -1.80
CA LYS A 203 1.65 -27.64 -3.10
C LYS A 203 1.13 -26.61 -4.07
N LEU A 204 1.88 -26.38 -5.10
CA LEU A 204 1.55 -25.46 -6.18
C LEU A 204 1.22 -26.27 -7.44
N GLU A 205 0.45 -25.67 -8.32
CA GLU A 205 0.18 -26.20 -9.66
C GLU A 205 0.50 -25.14 -10.70
N VAL A 206 1.32 -25.50 -11.66
CA VAL A 206 1.68 -24.69 -12.84
C VAL A 206 1.62 -25.59 -14.07
N ASP A 207 0.91 -25.16 -15.10
CA ASP A 207 0.73 -25.95 -16.35
C ASP A 207 0.14 -27.36 -16.12
N GLY A 208 -0.70 -27.52 -15.08
CA GLY A 208 -1.27 -28.82 -14.71
C GLY A 208 -0.34 -29.73 -13.89
N GLU A 209 0.93 -29.36 -13.72
CA GLU A 209 1.87 -30.11 -12.92
C GLU A 209 1.85 -29.65 -11.46
N GLN A 210 1.79 -30.59 -10.52
CA GLN A 210 1.86 -30.32 -9.11
C GLN A 210 3.31 -30.33 -8.62
N ILE A 211 3.67 -29.27 -7.88
CA ILE A 211 5.02 -29.08 -7.36
C ILE A 211 4.93 -28.91 -5.85
N VAL A 212 5.73 -29.73 -5.15
CA VAL A 212 5.88 -29.60 -3.69
C VAL A 212 7.05 -28.67 -3.41
N CYS A 213 6.76 -27.61 -2.71
CA CYS A 213 7.70 -26.56 -2.33
C CYS A 213 7.95 -26.62 -0.83
N GLU A 214 9.22 -26.65 -0.42
CA GLU A 214 9.60 -26.67 0.99
C GLU A 214 10.58 -25.54 1.29
N GLY A 215 10.44 -24.95 2.49
CA GLY A 215 11.28 -23.84 2.93
C GLY A 215 11.40 -23.76 4.45
N GLU A 216 12.53 -23.25 4.89
CA GLU A 216 12.78 -22.93 6.31
C GLU A 216 13.01 -21.43 6.45
N GLY A 217 12.67 -20.87 7.62
CA GLY A 217 12.84 -19.46 7.91
C GLY A 217 12.88 -19.16 9.39
N ASN A 218 13.19 -17.90 9.72
CA ASN A 218 13.24 -17.42 11.10
C ASN A 218 11.83 -17.29 11.72
N GLY A 219 10.80 -17.32 10.88
CA GLY A 219 9.40 -17.27 11.28
C GLY A 219 8.52 -17.90 10.21
N PRO A 220 7.23 -18.15 10.53
CA PRO A 220 6.33 -18.91 9.66
C PRO A 220 6.13 -18.25 8.28
N VAL A 221 6.01 -16.92 8.22
CA VAL A 221 5.85 -16.19 6.95
C VAL A 221 7.13 -16.26 6.12
N HIS A 222 8.32 -16.11 6.74
CA HIS A 222 9.60 -16.22 6.06
C HIS A 222 9.84 -17.66 5.53
N ALA A 223 9.44 -18.68 6.28
CA ALA A 223 9.52 -20.07 5.82
C ALA A 223 8.63 -20.28 4.59
N LEU A 224 7.41 -19.75 4.61
CA LEU A 224 6.45 -19.86 3.51
C LEU A 224 6.91 -19.10 2.26
N ASP A 225 7.40 -17.87 2.43
CA ASP A 225 7.99 -17.08 1.36
C ASP A 225 9.20 -17.79 0.71
N ASN A 226 10.09 -18.35 1.53
CA ASN A 226 11.21 -19.17 1.04
C ASN A 226 10.74 -20.44 0.32
N ALA A 227 9.72 -21.14 0.84
CA ALA A 227 9.15 -22.30 0.20
C ALA A 227 8.67 -21.95 -1.22
N ILE A 228 7.89 -20.89 -1.35
CA ILE A 228 7.33 -20.50 -2.64
C ILE A 228 8.44 -19.99 -3.58
N ARG A 229 9.16 -18.95 -3.20
CA ARG A 229 10.11 -18.27 -4.09
C ARG A 229 11.23 -19.20 -4.55
N LYS A 230 11.87 -19.95 -3.64
CA LYS A 230 12.97 -20.85 -4.00
C LYS A 230 12.57 -21.98 -4.96
N ASN A 231 11.30 -22.35 -4.97
CA ASN A 231 10.83 -23.43 -5.81
C ASN A 231 10.15 -22.90 -7.09
N VAL A 232 9.45 -21.78 -7.03
CA VAL A 232 8.93 -21.12 -8.24
C VAL A 232 10.08 -20.61 -9.13
N THR A 233 11.19 -20.16 -8.55
CA THR A 233 12.39 -19.82 -9.33
C THR A 233 13.10 -21.03 -9.94
N LYS A 234 12.80 -22.25 -9.51
CA LYS A 234 13.27 -23.48 -10.17
C LYS A 234 12.38 -23.88 -11.37
N LEU A 235 11.18 -23.33 -11.44
CA LEU A 235 10.32 -23.47 -12.61
C LEU A 235 10.91 -22.60 -13.72
N GLU A 236 11.46 -23.22 -14.75
CA GLU A 236 12.06 -22.51 -15.89
C GLU A 236 11.15 -21.39 -16.41
N LYS A 237 9.83 -21.62 -16.38
CA LYS A 237 8.83 -20.70 -16.88
C LYS A 237 8.80 -19.34 -16.15
N TYR A 238 8.98 -19.31 -14.82
CA TYR A 238 8.83 -18.08 -14.02
C TYR A 238 10.13 -17.65 -13.33
N SER A 239 11.20 -18.42 -13.42
CA SER A 239 12.45 -18.14 -12.72
C SER A 239 13.02 -16.76 -13.04
N GLU A 240 13.06 -16.41 -14.32
CA GLU A 240 13.60 -15.13 -14.78
C GLU A 240 12.79 -13.92 -14.30
N TYR A 241 11.47 -14.07 -14.20
CA TYR A 241 10.56 -13.01 -13.75
C TYR A 241 10.60 -12.77 -12.24
N LEU A 242 10.89 -13.80 -11.46
CA LEU A 242 10.79 -13.73 -9.98
C LEU A 242 12.14 -13.71 -9.27
N LYS A 243 13.26 -13.87 -9.97
CA LYS A 243 14.61 -13.91 -9.38
C LYS A 243 15.00 -12.63 -8.65
N ASP A 244 14.50 -11.49 -9.11
CA ASP A 244 14.82 -10.17 -8.58
C ASP A 244 13.77 -9.61 -7.61
N LEU A 245 12.68 -10.35 -7.40
CA LEU A 245 11.63 -9.97 -6.46
C LEU A 245 12.14 -10.03 -5.02
N LYS A 246 12.00 -8.94 -4.29
CA LYS A 246 12.37 -8.82 -2.87
C LYS A 246 11.20 -8.28 -2.07
N LEU A 247 10.99 -8.85 -0.88
CA LEU A 247 10.11 -8.28 0.12
C LEU A 247 10.89 -7.20 0.88
N VAL A 248 10.36 -5.97 0.90
CA VAL A 248 10.99 -4.80 1.51
C VAL A 248 10.41 -4.53 2.89
N ASP A 249 9.08 -4.58 3.01
CA ASP A 249 8.38 -4.29 4.25
C ASP A 249 7.19 -5.24 4.46
N TYR A 250 6.92 -5.52 5.73
CA TYR A 250 5.85 -6.43 6.15
C TYR A 250 5.14 -5.83 7.36
N LYS A 251 3.87 -5.48 7.20
CA LYS A 251 3.05 -4.85 8.24
C LYS A 251 1.83 -5.70 8.56
N VAL A 252 1.58 -5.87 9.84
CA VAL A 252 0.40 -6.59 10.35
C VAL A 252 -0.48 -5.63 11.11
N ARG A 253 -1.78 -5.66 10.83
CA ARG A 253 -2.78 -4.92 11.57
C ARG A 253 -3.91 -5.84 12.01
N ILE A 254 -4.18 -5.85 13.29
CA ILE A 254 -5.38 -6.46 13.86
C ILE A 254 -6.53 -5.47 13.69
N LEU A 255 -7.63 -5.89 13.10
CA LEU A 255 -8.75 -5.01 12.73
C LEU A 255 -9.81 -4.92 13.83
N ASN A 256 -10.04 -5.99 14.55
CA ASN A 256 -11.00 -6.11 15.65
C ASN A 256 -10.33 -6.75 16.87
N THR A 257 -10.99 -6.68 18.01
CA THR A 257 -10.48 -7.21 19.28
C THR A 257 -10.86 -8.68 19.47
N GLY A 258 -10.04 -9.41 20.23
CA GLY A 258 -10.29 -10.82 20.61
C GLY A 258 -9.32 -11.79 19.96
N THR A 259 -9.40 -13.04 20.36
CA THR A 259 -8.54 -14.13 19.86
C THR A 259 -8.87 -14.57 18.43
N GLU A 260 -10.08 -14.25 17.96
CA GLU A 260 -10.55 -14.50 16.59
C GLU A 260 -10.48 -13.25 15.71
N ALA A 261 -9.62 -12.30 16.10
CA ALA A 261 -9.50 -11.02 15.43
C ALA A 261 -9.03 -11.20 13.99
N THR A 262 -9.72 -10.52 13.06
CA THR A 262 -9.30 -10.46 11.68
C THR A 262 -7.99 -9.70 11.55
N THR A 263 -7.05 -10.28 10.83
CA THR A 263 -5.73 -9.72 10.58
C THR A 263 -5.63 -9.26 9.13
N ARG A 264 -5.16 -8.04 8.94
CA ARG A 264 -4.74 -7.52 7.63
C ARG A 264 -3.22 -7.50 7.59
N VAL A 265 -2.67 -8.12 6.58
CA VAL A 265 -1.23 -8.07 6.25
C VAL A 265 -1.04 -7.20 5.02
N SER A 266 -0.08 -6.29 5.08
CA SER A 266 0.38 -5.49 3.95
C SER A 266 1.85 -5.81 3.69
N ILE A 267 2.18 -6.09 2.43
CA ILE A 267 3.53 -6.41 1.98
C ILE A 267 3.96 -5.36 0.95
N GLU A 268 5.13 -4.78 1.17
CA GLU A 268 5.83 -4.00 0.16
C GLU A 268 6.87 -4.89 -0.52
N SER A 269 6.81 -4.95 -1.83
CA SER A 269 7.76 -5.68 -2.65
C SER A 269 8.47 -4.75 -3.63
N THR A 270 9.67 -5.11 -4.05
CA THR A 270 10.46 -4.38 -5.05
C THR A 270 11.14 -5.33 -6.01
N ASP A 271 11.57 -4.80 -7.14
CA ASP A 271 12.37 -5.50 -8.14
C ASP A 271 13.71 -4.79 -8.42
N SER A 272 14.52 -5.37 -9.30
CA SER A 272 15.82 -4.80 -9.71
C SER A 272 15.71 -3.46 -10.44
N GLN A 273 14.52 -3.10 -10.94
CA GLN A 273 14.25 -1.80 -11.56
C GLN A 273 13.92 -0.71 -10.53
N GLY A 274 13.89 -1.05 -9.24
CA GLY A 274 13.54 -0.13 -8.16
C GLY A 274 12.06 0.22 -8.10
N LYS A 275 11.19 -0.56 -8.74
CA LYS A 275 9.75 -0.40 -8.66
C LYS A 275 9.25 -1.04 -7.37
N ASN A 276 8.47 -0.28 -6.60
CA ASN A 276 7.83 -0.77 -5.38
C ASN A 276 6.33 -0.93 -5.62
N TRP A 277 5.75 -1.96 -5.04
CA TRP A 277 4.30 -2.17 -5.02
C TRP A 277 3.83 -2.78 -3.72
N PHE A 278 2.57 -2.52 -3.39
CA PHE A 278 1.96 -2.94 -2.14
C PHE A 278 0.81 -3.90 -2.40
N THR A 279 0.83 -5.02 -1.69
CA THR A 279 -0.23 -6.02 -1.71
C THR A 279 -0.77 -6.28 -0.31
N ILE A 280 -2.03 -6.70 -0.24
CA ILE A 280 -2.72 -6.96 1.03
C ILE A 280 -3.42 -8.31 1.02
N GLY A 281 -3.42 -8.94 2.20
CA GLY A 281 -4.23 -10.11 2.47
C GLY A 281 -4.97 -9.96 3.78
N VAL A 282 -6.16 -10.52 3.86
CA VAL A 282 -7.02 -10.46 5.04
C VAL A 282 -7.51 -11.85 5.40
N SER A 283 -7.38 -12.20 6.67
CA SER A 283 -7.86 -13.47 7.23
C SER A 283 -7.88 -13.40 8.77
N PRO A 284 -8.72 -14.18 9.45
CA PRO A 284 -8.55 -14.43 10.88
C PRO A 284 -7.21 -15.11 11.22
N ASN A 285 -6.62 -15.82 10.27
CA ASN A 285 -5.32 -16.46 10.43
C ASN A 285 -4.22 -15.59 9.79
N ILE A 286 -3.25 -15.15 10.60
CA ILE A 286 -2.15 -14.29 10.14
C ILE A 286 -1.29 -14.95 9.04
N ILE A 287 -1.13 -16.28 9.08
CA ILE A 287 -0.36 -17.02 8.05
C ILE A 287 -1.12 -16.97 6.73
N ASP A 288 -2.43 -17.21 6.74
CA ASP A 288 -3.27 -17.13 5.55
C ASP A 288 -3.36 -15.71 4.99
N ALA A 289 -3.48 -14.69 5.86
CA ALA A 289 -3.43 -13.30 5.44
C ALA A 289 -2.10 -12.95 4.76
N SER A 290 -0.98 -13.40 5.33
CA SER A 290 0.36 -13.20 4.78
C SER A 290 0.52 -13.92 3.44
N PHE A 291 0.03 -15.14 3.36
CA PHE A 291 0.08 -15.95 2.16
C PHE A 291 -0.68 -15.31 0.99
N LYS A 292 -1.90 -14.82 1.24
CA LYS A 292 -2.69 -14.09 0.24
C LYS A 292 -1.95 -12.86 -0.30
N ALA A 293 -1.34 -12.08 0.59
CA ALA A 293 -0.56 -10.91 0.19
C ALA A 293 0.69 -11.27 -0.61
N LEU A 294 1.41 -12.36 -0.24
CA LEU A 294 2.56 -12.88 -0.97
C LEU A 294 2.18 -13.33 -2.37
N ILE A 295 1.11 -14.09 -2.52
CA ILE A 295 0.66 -14.58 -3.84
C ILE A 295 0.23 -13.42 -4.73
N ASP A 296 -0.51 -12.45 -4.21
CA ASP A 296 -0.85 -11.25 -4.96
C ASP A 296 0.42 -10.50 -5.41
N SER A 297 1.49 -10.48 -4.59
CA SER A 297 2.76 -9.85 -4.98
C SER A 297 3.44 -10.59 -6.14
N LEU A 298 3.44 -11.93 -6.14
CA LEU A 298 3.94 -12.74 -7.23
C LEU A 298 3.13 -12.56 -8.52
N ASP A 299 1.81 -12.67 -8.43
CA ASP A 299 0.89 -12.48 -9.55
C ASP A 299 1.05 -11.09 -10.17
N PHE A 300 1.22 -10.06 -9.34
CA PHE A 300 1.43 -8.69 -9.81
C PHE A 300 2.73 -8.55 -10.61
N LYS A 301 3.83 -9.10 -10.09
CA LYS A 301 5.12 -9.09 -10.79
C LYS A 301 5.03 -9.83 -12.12
N LEU A 302 4.49 -11.05 -12.12
CA LEU A 302 4.32 -11.85 -13.34
C LEU A 302 3.45 -11.14 -14.37
N PHE A 303 2.38 -10.51 -13.93
CA PHE A 303 1.49 -9.74 -14.81
C PHE A 303 2.21 -8.53 -15.41
N LYS A 304 2.89 -7.71 -14.58
CA LYS A 304 3.61 -6.50 -15.02
C LYS A 304 4.73 -6.82 -16.00
N ASP A 305 5.40 -7.92 -15.81
CA ASP A 305 6.48 -8.38 -16.68
C ASP A 305 5.97 -9.21 -17.89
N LYS A 306 4.64 -9.30 -18.06
CA LYS A 306 4.00 -10.03 -19.16
C LYS A 306 4.44 -11.49 -19.25
N ALA A 307 4.59 -12.13 -18.10
CA ALA A 307 4.91 -13.56 -18.03
C ALA A 307 3.82 -14.41 -18.74
N PRO A 308 4.18 -15.53 -19.36
CA PRO A 308 3.21 -16.38 -20.02
C PRO A 308 2.24 -17.02 -19.02
N ALA A 309 0.96 -17.07 -19.37
CA ALA A 309 -0.06 -17.73 -18.56
C ALA A 309 0.25 -19.20 -18.31
N SER A 310 -0.19 -19.74 -17.17
CA SER A 310 -0.27 -21.19 -16.97
C SER A 310 -1.36 -21.77 -17.87
N LYS A 311 -1.10 -22.93 -18.43
CA LYS A 311 -2.04 -23.66 -19.30
C LYS A 311 -3.18 -24.29 -18.51
#